data_6813bdaf07f5a3db5291d8bbaea60a3c
#
_entry.id   6813bdaf07f5a3db5291d8bbaea60a3c
#
_cell.length_a   1.000
_cell.length_b   1.000
_cell.length_c   1.000
_cell.angle_alpha   90.00
_cell.angle_beta   90.00
_cell.angle_gamma   90.00
#
_symmetry.space_group_name_H-M   'P 1'
#
loop_
_entity.id
_entity.type
_entity.pdbx_description
1 polymer ?
#
loop_
_entity_poly.entity_id
_entity_poly.type
_entity_poly.pdbx_seq_one_letter_code
_entity_poly.pdbx_strand_id
1 'polypeptide(L)'
;MMNLLELSKATGLPPEDLRGILHDRYHRVVLHELAPVNTEAETELLAEYAIRSPPHPAKKQHPRKPSPGPDRERQRTETLQFLRRVSNHDVFIDTCSLLHTGFFPFYALYRKAVSRPLCVPYVVKLELEKKLHDPRLHTQASRVLERIHRDNNIILLGGDEDLRRSDCGRKRVHADPVFVEKLLYLRNNGHSLLLITQDKAMTADVLEINNLRSRHSKAVVLVKK
;
A
#
# COMPACT_ATOMS: atom_id res chain seq x y z
N MET A 1 -25.79 -1.64 -28.06
CA MET A 1 -24.73 -2.65 -28.19
C MET A 1 -23.98 -2.68 -26.87
N MET A 2 -24.19 -3.72 -26.09
CA MET A 2 -23.53 -3.93 -24.79
C MET A 2 -22.12 -4.47 -24.97
N ASN A 3 -21.24 -4.20 -24.03
CA ASN A 3 -19.98 -4.93 -23.94
C ASN A 3 -20.14 -6.18 -23.05
N LEU A 4 -19.12 -7.06 -23.03
CA LEU A 4 -19.18 -8.31 -22.32
C LEU A 4 -19.46 -8.13 -20.80
N LEU A 5 -18.93 -7.06 -20.22
CA LEU A 5 -19.10 -6.76 -18.80
C LEU A 5 -20.53 -6.29 -18.49
N GLU A 6 -21.13 -5.51 -19.37
CA GLU A 6 -22.54 -5.07 -19.25
C GLU A 6 -23.50 -6.25 -19.44
N LEU A 7 -23.20 -7.13 -20.41
CA LEU A 7 -23.97 -8.37 -20.62
C LEU A 7 -23.87 -9.31 -19.42
N SER A 8 -22.69 -9.46 -18.83
CA SER A 8 -22.47 -10.21 -17.59
C SER A 8 -23.33 -9.69 -16.43
N LYS A 9 -23.40 -8.38 -16.28
CA LYS A 9 -24.28 -7.75 -15.27
C LYS A 9 -25.76 -7.95 -15.53
N ALA A 10 -26.17 -7.94 -16.78
CA ALA A 10 -27.56 -8.07 -17.19
C ALA A 10 -28.07 -9.51 -17.12
N THR A 11 -27.21 -10.51 -17.40
CA THR A 11 -27.53 -11.94 -17.40
C THR A 11 -27.23 -12.63 -16.07
N GLY A 12 -26.36 -12.03 -15.24
CA GLY A 12 -25.83 -12.65 -14.01
C GLY A 12 -24.80 -13.73 -14.24
N LEU A 13 -24.37 -13.97 -15.49
CA LEU A 13 -23.34 -14.94 -15.82
C LEU A 13 -21.94 -14.31 -15.71
N PRO A 14 -20.92 -15.06 -15.23
CA PRO A 14 -19.53 -14.62 -15.24
C PRO A 14 -19.04 -14.32 -16.68
N PRO A 15 -18.13 -13.35 -16.87
CA PRO A 15 -17.60 -13.01 -18.21
C PRO A 15 -16.96 -14.18 -18.94
N GLU A 16 -16.32 -15.12 -18.23
CA GLU A 16 -15.72 -16.35 -18.78
C GLU A 16 -16.76 -17.29 -19.38
N ASP A 17 -17.90 -17.48 -18.70
CA ASP A 17 -18.99 -18.32 -19.18
C ASP A 17 -19.64 -17.71 -20.42
N LEU A 18 -19.82 -16.39 -20.44
CA LEU A 18 -20.33 -15.68 -21.61
C LEU A 18 -19.37 -15.76 -22.79
N ARG A 19 -18.06 -15.71 -22.58
CA ARG A 19 -17.07 -15.93 -23.66
C ARG A 19 -17.20 -17.33 -24.26
N GLY A 20 -17.36 -18.35 -23.43
CA GLY A 20 -17.61 -19.73 -23.88
C GLY A 20 -18.86 -19.82 -24.75
N ILE A 21 -19.98 -19.27 -24.28
CA ILE A 21 -21.27 -19.28 -25.00
C ILE A 21 -21.15 -18.50 -26.33
N LEU A 22 -20.51 -17.34 -26.33
CA LEU A 22 -20.32 -16.53 -27.54
C LEU A 22 -19.42 -17.22 -28.56
N HIS A 23 -18.39 -17.92 -28.11
CA HIS A 23 -17.54 -18.71 -28.96
C HIS A 23 -18.30 -19.91 -29.56
N ASP A 24 -18.97 -20.69 -28.74
CA ASP A 24 -19.56 -21.98 -29.16
C ASP A 24 -20.85 -21.79 -29.97
N ARG A 25 -21.70 -20.82 -29.63
CA ARG A 25 -22.97 -20.59 -30.35
C ARG A 25 -22.86 -19.62 -31.51
N TYR A 26 -22.03 -18.60 -31.38
CA TYR A 26 -21.96 -17.49 -32.34
C TYR A 26 -20.63 -17.42 -33.08
N HIS A 27 -19.71 -18.40 -32.86
CA HIS A 27 -18.36 -18.46 -33.45
C HIS A 27 -17.58 -17.14 -33.29
N ARG A 28 -17.79 -16.42 -32.16
CA ARG A 28 -17.17 -15.13 -31.88
C ARG A 28 -16.12 -15.22 -30.79
N VAL A 29 -14.94 -14.71 -31.10
CA VAL A 29 -13.86 -14.59 -30.12
C VAL A 29 -13.91 -13.19 -29.53
N VAL A 30 -14.24 -13.07 -28.23
CA VAL A 30 -14.23 -11.80 -27.49
C VAL A 30 -12.93 -11.74 -26.71
N LEU A 31 -11.95 -10.99 -27.22
CA LEU A 31 -10.61 -10.90 -26.64
C LEU A 31 -10.54 -9.99 -25.40
N HIS A 32 -11.46 -9.03 -25.29
CA HIS A 32 -11.44 -8.02 -24.23
C HIS A 32 -12.83 -7.81 -23.62
N GLU A 33 -12.90 -7.57 -22.31
CA GLU A 33 -14.17 -7.42 -21.59
C GLU A 33 -15.00 -6.21 -22.01
N LEU A 34 -14.36 -5.21 -22.60
CA LEU A 34 -15.02 -4.02 -23.14
C LEU A 34 -15.31 -4.11 -24.65
N ALA A 35 -15.02 -5.27 -25.27
CA ALA A 35 -15.36 -5.45 -26.69
C ALA A 35 -16.89 -5.51 -26.88
N PRO A 36 -17.45 -4.84 -27.90
CA PRO A 36 -18.88 -4.84 -28.15
C PRO A 36 -19.35 -6.24 -28.56
N VAL A 37 -20.44 -6.70 -27.96
CA VAL A 37 -21.14 -7.94 -28.31
C VAL A 37 -22.12 -7.63 -29.43
N ASN A 38 -22.29 -8.57 -30.38
CA ASN A 38 -23.23 -8.39 -31.48
C ASN A 38 -24.68 -8.29 -30.94
N THR A 39 -25.47 -7.40 -31.51
CA THR A 39 -26.83 -7.08 -31.09
C THR A 39 -27.76 -8.34 -31.11
N GLU A 40 -27.51 -9.27 -32.02
CA GLU A 40 -28.28 -10.51 -32.13
C GLU A 40 -28.00 -11.46 -30.95
N ALA A 41 -26.73 -11.71 -30.69
CA ALA A 41 -26.28 -12.52 -29.54
C ALA A 41 -26.69 -11.87 -28.20
N GLU A 42 -26.62 -10.55 -28.11
CA GLU A 42 -27.08 -9.76 -26.95
C GLU A 42 -28.56 -10.01 -26.67
N THR A 43 -29.41 -9.90 -27.73
CA THR A 43 -30.86 -10.04 -27.59
C THR A 43 -31.25 -11.45 -27.19
N GLU A 44 -30.65 -12.48 -27.76
CA GLU A 44 -30.94 -13.87 -27.46
C GLU A 44 -30.47 -14.27 -26.04
N LEU A 45 -29.26 -13.85 -25.64
CA LEU A 45 -28.77 -14.14 -24.29
C LEU A 45 -29.58 -13.42 -23.22
N LEU A 46 -30.00 -12.19 -23.44
CA LEU A 46 -30.91 -11.49 -22.52
C LEU A 46 -32.26 -12.19 -22.43
N ALA A 47 -32.84 -12.66 -23.55
CA ALA A 47 -34.09 -13.38 -23.52
C ALA A 47 -33.98 -14.73 -22.79
N GLU A 48 -32.87 -15.45 -22.97
CA GLU A 48 -32.66 -16.76 -22.34
C GLU A 48 -32.35 -16.67 -20.85
N TYR A 49 -31.51 -15.74 -20.42
CA TYR A 49 -31.01 -15.67 -19.03
C TYR A 49 -31.71 -14.64 -18.16
N ALA A 50 -32.28 -13.55 -18.71
CA ALA A 50 -33.07 -12.61 -17.94
C ALA A 50 -34.37 -13.23 -17.40
N ILE A 51 -34.96 -14.19 -18.12
CA ILE A 51 -36.18 -14.90 -17.73
C ILE A 51 -35.93 -15.89 -16.56
N ARG A 52 -34.66 -16.36 -16.42
CA ARG A 52 -34.28 -17.33 -15.37
C ARG A 52 -33.73 -16.68 -14.10
N SER A 53 -33.54 -15.39 -14.09
CA SER A 53 -33.13 -14.70 -12.87
C SER A 53 -34.31 -14.68 -11.88
N PRO A 54 -34.21 -15.30 -10.69
CA PRO A 54 -35.19 -15.15 -9.66
C PRO A 54 -35.38 -13.66 -9.36
N PRO A 55 -36.60 -13.22 -8.96
CA PRO A 55 -36.82 -11.84 -8.60
C PRO A 55 -35.71 -11.41 -7.65
N HIS A 56 -34.98 -10.32 -8.00
CA HIS A 56 -33.88 -9.84 -7.19
C HIS A 56 -34.29 -9.83 -5.74
N PRO A 57 -33.62 -10.59 -4.85
CA PRO A 57 -33.87 -10.44 -3.42
C PRO A 57 -33.69 -8.96 -3.13
N ALA A 58 -34.70 -8.32 -2.58
CA ALA A 58 -34.72 -6.91 -2.24
C ALA A 58 -33.33 -6.53 -1.73
N LYS A 59 -32.66 -5.57 -2.35
CA LYS A 59 -31.28 -5.15 -2.05
C LYS A 59 -31.12 -5.22 -0.55
N LYS A 60 -30.48 -6.29 -0.03
CA LYS A 60 -30.10 -6.36 1.37
C LYS A 60 -29.32 -5.07 1.57
N GLN A 61 -29.92 -4.12 2.26
CA GLN A 61 -29.23 -2.92 2.68
C GLN A 61 -27.97 -3.43 3.34
N HIS A 62 -26.82 -3.28 2.65
CA HIS A 62 -25.54 -3.61 3.27
C HIS A 62 -25.58 -2.91 4.62
N PRO A 63 -25.40 -3.63 5.72
CA PRO A 63 -25.40 -3.02 7.02
C PRO A 63 -24.43 -1.83 6.91
N ARG A 64 -24.95 -0.61 7.07
CA ARG A 64 -24.13 0.61 7.03
C ARG A 64 -22.96 0.32 7.95
N LYS A 65 -21.74 0.32 7.39
CA LYS A 65 -20.53 0.14 8.21
C LYS A 65 -20.73 1.05 9.42
N PRO A 66 -20.70 0.53 10.65
CA PRO A 66 -20.92 1.34 11.82
C PRO A 66 -20.02 2.57 11.71
N SER A 67 -20.59 3.75 11.91
CA SER A 67 -19.81 4.98 11.91
C SER A 67 -18.65 4.78 12.89
N PRO A 68 -17.42 5.17 12.52
CA PRO A 68 -16.27 5.01 13.41
C PRO A 68 -16.65 5.69 14.74
N GLY A 69 -16.47 4.96 15.86
CA GLY A 69 -16.75 5.51 17.17
C GLY A 69 -15.97 6.81 17.39
N PRO A 70 -16.42 7.69 18.30
CA PRO A 70 -15.87 9.03 18.52
C PRO A 70 -14.34 9.02 18.75
N ASP A 71 -13.82 7.99 19.38
CA ASP A 71 -12.38 7.83 19.60
C ASP A 71 -11.59 7.61 18.31
N ARG A 72 -12.13 6.85 17.34
CA ARG A 72 -11.47 6.63 16.05
C ARG A 72 -11.44 7.91 15.22
N GLU A 73 -12.49 8.69 15.28
CA GLU A 73 -12.58 9.95 14.53
C GLU A 73 -11.64 11.01 15.14
N ARG A 74 -11.55 11.07 16.45
CA ARG A 74 -10.57 11.91 17.17
C ARG A 74 -9.14 11.52 16.80
N GLN A 75 -8.79 10.23 16.90
CA GLN A 75 -7.47 9.73 16.54
C GLN A 75 -7.12 10.03 15.08
N ARG A 76 -8.07 9.88 14.17
CA ARG A 76 -7.90 10.22 12.75
C ARG A 76 -7.61 11.71 12.57
N THR A 77 -8.34 12.57 13.25
CA THR A 77 -8.17 14.03 13.19
C THR A 77 -6.81 14.45 13.75
N GLU A 78 -6.42 13.92 14.89
CA GLU A 78 -5.10 14.17 15.50
C GLU A 78 -3.95 13.73 14.56
N THR A 79 -4.09 12.56 13.94
CA THR A 79 -3.11 12.05 12.94
C THR A 79 -3.01 12.99 11.74
N LEU A 80 -4.13 13.44 11.19
CA LEU A 80 -4.12 14.38 10.06
C LEU A 80 -3.47 15.73 10.42
N GLN A 81 -3.77 16.26 11.61
CA GLN A 81 -3.15 17.50 12.09
C GLN A 81 -1.64 17.34 12.26
N PHE A 82 -1.19 16.21 12.82
CA PHE A 82 0.22 15.88 12.91
C PHE A 82 0.89 15.81 11.53
N LEU A 83 0.32 15.06 10.59
CA LEU A 83 0.85 14.90 9.25
C LEU A 83 0.98 16.24 8.50
N ARG A 84 0.00 17.12 8.65
CA ARG A 84 0.07 18.49 8.07
C ARG A 84 1.23 19.29 8.63
N ARG A 85 1.49 19.20 9.94
CA ARG A 85 2.61 19.91 10.59
C ARG A 85 3.97 19.41 10.10
N VAL A 86 4.09 18.14 9.77
CA VAL A 86 5.35 17.53 9.32
C VAL A 86 5.41 17.33 7.79
N SER A 87 4.53 17.99 7.04
CA SER A 87 4.43 17.83 5.58
C SER A 87 5.70 18.17 4.81
N ASN A 88 6.60 18.97 5.40
CA ASN A 88 7.89 19.33 4.82
C ASN A 88 9.04 18.36 5.18
N HIS A 89 8.76 17.34 6.00
CA HIS A 89 9.76 16.34 6.37
C HIS A 89 9.80 15.21 5.33
N ASP A 90 10.99 14.64 5.14
CA ASP A 90 11.13 13.37 4.46
C ASP A 90 10.76 12.26 5.44
N VAL A 91 9.70 11.51 5.11
CA VAL A 91 9.08 10.56 6.05
C VAL A 91 9.60 9.16 5.77
N PHE A 92 10.23 8.58 6.77
CA PHE A 92 10.76 7.21 6.76
C PHE A 92 9.91 6.29 7.62
N ILE A 93 9.84 5.04 7.23
CA ILE A 93 9.10 4.02 7.97
C ILE A 93 9.92 2.72 8.05
N ASP A 94 9.88 2.08 9.21
CA ASP A 94 10.55 0.82 9.47
C ASP A 94 9.70 -0.41 9.14
N THR A 95 10.31 -1.58 9.17
CA THR A 95 9.66 -2.87 8.89
C THR A 95 8.52 -3.17 9.85
N CYS A 96 8.71 -2.90 11.15
CA CYS A 96 7.70 -3.19 12.18
C CYS A 96 6.43 -2.36 11.96
N SER A 97 6.61 -1.08 11.61
CA SER A 97 5.50 -0.17 11.34
C SER A 97 4.77 -0.51 10.03
N LEU A 98 5.49 -0.95 9.00
CA LEU A 98 4.91 -1.43 7.74
C LEU A 98 4.06 -2.69 7.94
N LEU A 99 4.52 -3.60 8.80
CA LEU A 99 3.81 -4.85 9.12
C LEU A 99 2.68 -4.66 10.13
N HIS A 100 2.56 -3.48 10.75
CA HIS A 100 1.49 -3.21 11.69
C HIS A 100 0.14 -3.10 10.98
N THR A 101 -0.93 -3.60 11.61
CA THR A 101 -2.30 -3.56 11.06
C THR A 101 -2.81 -2.15 10.77
N GLY A 102 -2.29 -1.15 11.48
CA GLY A 102 -2.60 0.27 11.29
C GLY A 102 -1.91 0.93 10.10
N PHE A 103 -0.99 0.25 9.40
CA PHE A 103 -0.24 0.85 8.30
C PHE A 103 -1.14 1.36 7.17
N PHE A 104 -2.01 0.53 6.63
CA PHE A 104 -2.86 0.94 5.49
C PHE A 104 -3.84 2.08 5.81
N PRO A 105 -4.53 2.09 6.97
CA PRO A 105 -5.30 3.25 7.40
C PRO A 105 -4.45 4.52 7.55
N PHE A 106 -3.27 4.41 8.17
CA PHE A 106 -2.32 5.52 8.28
C PHE A 106 -1.89 6.02 6.90
N TYR A 107 -1.47 5.12 6.01
CA TYR A 107 -1.00 5.47 4.67
C TYR A 107 -2.08 6.16 3.83
N ALA A 108 -3.34 5.76 3.99
CA ALA A 108 -4.46 6.45 3.36
C ALA A 108 -4.63 7.90 3.84
N LEU A 109 -4.34 8.19 5.11
CA LEU A 109 -4.33 9.55 5.66
C LEU A 109 -3.08 10.31 5.19
N TYR A 110 -1.93 9.66 5.18
CA TYR A 110 -0.65 10.21 4.71
C TYR A 110 -0.77 10.77 3.30
N ARG A 111 -1.27 9.99 2.35
CA ARG A 111 -1.48 10.42 0.95
C ARG A 111 -2.40 11.63 0.79
N LYS A 112 -3.29 11.87 1.76
CA LYS A 112 -4.22 13.04 1.75
C LYS A 112 -3.60 14.29 2.35
N ALA A 113 -2.64 14.12 3.25
CA ALA A 113 -2.10 15.22 4.05
C ALA A 113 -0.69 15.64 3.64
N VAL A 114 0.07 14.73 3.01
CA VAL A 114 1.47 14.93 2.65
C VAL A 114 1.65 14.69 1.16
N SER A 115 2.22 15.68 0.47
CA SER A 115 2.51 15.59 -0.97
C SER A 115 3.83 14.85 -1.27
N ARG A 116 4.72 14.76 -0.28
CA ARG A 116 5.99 14.04 -0.43
C ARG A 116 5.76 12.54 -0.37
N PRO A 117 6.55 11.75 -1.12
CA PRO A 117 6.47 10.30 -1.06
C PRO A 117 6.93 9.78 0.31
N LEU A 118 6.40 8.61 0.69
CA LEU A 118 6.87 7.86 1.84
C LEU A 118 8.18 7.15 1.47
N CYS A 119 9.21 7.35 2.27
CA CYS A 119 10.53 6.80 2.03
C CYS A 119 10.67 5.44 2.73
N VAL A 120 10.93 4.39 1.96
CA VAL A 120 11.22 3.05 2.46
C VAL A 120 12.69 2.74 2.14
N PRO A 121 13.57 2.57 3.13
CA PRO A 121 14.93 2.13 2.88
C PRO A 121 14.99 0.76 2.20
N TYR A 122 15.94 0.54 1.31
CA TYR A 122 16.09 -0.73 0.60
C TYR A 122 16.28 -1.92 1.54
N VAL A 123 16.99 -1.73 2.65
CA VAL A 123 17.17 -2.74 3.70
C VAL A 123 15.84 -3.18 4.31
N VAL A 124 14.88 -2.28 4.47
CA VAL A 124 13.52 -2.58 4.96
C VAL A 124 12.77 -3.44 3.94
N LYS A 125 12.91 -3.16 2.64
CA LYS A 125 12.35 -4.01 1.58
C LYS A 125 12.89 -5.43 1.67
N LEU A 126 14.20 -5.61 1.83
CA LEU A 126 14.82 -6.93 1.98
C LEU A 126 14.35 -7.67 3.24
N GLU A 127 14.11 -6.96 4.33
CA GLU A 127 13.50 -7.55 5.52
C GLU A 127 12.06 -8.01 5.27
N LEU A 128 11.26 -7.22 4.58
CA LEU A 128 9.91 -7.61 4.18
C LEU A 128 9.91 -8.86 3.30
N GLU A 129 10.86 -8.98 2.37
CA GLU A 129 11.03 -10.18 1.54
C GLU A 129 11.35 -11.41 2.38
N LYS A 130 12.21 -11.28 3.40
CA LYS A 130 12.46 -12.38 4.35
C LYS A 130 11.21 -12.76 5.15
N LYS A 131 10.33 -11.80 5.48
CA LYS A 131 9.07 -12.05 6.19
C LYS A 131 8.02 -12.79 5.35
N LEU A 132 8.19 -12.89 4.02
CA LEU A 132 7.36 -13.75 3.18
C LEU A 132 7.49 -15.25 3.57
N HIS A 133 8.59 -15.65 4.19
CA HIS A 133 8.80 -17.02 4.66
C HIS A 133 8.17 -17.29 6.04
N ASP A 134 7.69 -16.26 6.75
CA ASP A 134 6.98 -16.41 8.02
C ASP A 134 5.46 -16.53 7.75
N PRO A 135 4.84 -17.70 8.03
CA PRO A 135 3.41 -17.91 7.77
C PRO A 135 2.50 -16.88 8.44
N ARG A 136 2.91 -16.31 9.59
CA ARG A 136 2.14 -15.32 10.36
C ARG A 136 2.17 -13.94 9.70
N LEU A 137 3.26 -13.61 9.03
CA LEU A 137 3.52 -12.30 8.44
C LEU A 137 3.38 -12.27 6.92
N HIS A 138 3.37 -13.45 6.28
CA HIS A 138 3.34 -13.61 4.82
C HIS A 138 2.32 -12.71 4.13
N THR A 139 1.07 -12.80 4.56
CA THR A 139 -0.03 -12.04 3.93
C THR A 139 0.19 -10.52 4.05
N GLN A 140 0.63 -10.06 5.22
CA GLN A 140 0.86 -8.63 5.44
C GLN A 140 2.09 -8.15 4.66
N ALA A 141 3.19 -8.91 4.70
CA ALA A 141 4.42 -8.59 3.97
C ALA A 141 4.17 -8.53 2.45
N SER A 142 3.45 -9.52 1.90
CA SER A 142 3.06 -9.56 0.49
C SER A 142 2.26 -8.31 0.07
N ARG A 143 1.23 -7.95 0.84
CA ARG A 143 0.43 -6.74 0.58
C ARG A 143 1.24 -5.45 0.64
N VAL A 144 2.18 -5.36 1.58
CA VAL A 144 3.06 -4.18 1.71
C VAL A 144 4.02 -4.10 0.53
N LEU A 145 4.68 -5.21 0.16
CA LEU A 145 5.57 -5.27 -1.00
C LEU A 145 4.84 -4.91 -2.30
N GLU A 146 3.65 -5.46 -2.50
CA GLU A 146 2.81 -5.10 -3.65
C GLU A 146 2.51 -3.59 -3.68
N ARG A 147 2.22 -2.99 -2.52
CA ARG A 147 1.99 -1.54 -2.41
C ARG A 147 3.24 -0.75 -2.75
N ILE A 148 4.41 -1.16 -2.24
CA ILE A 148 5.69 -0.51 -2.53
C ILE A 148 5.98 -0.52 -4.04
N HIS A 149 5.70 -1.64 -4.73
CA HIS A 149 5.96 -1.75 -6.17
C HIS A 149 4.99 -0.98 -7.06
N ARG A 150 3.73 -0.78 -6.62
CA ARG A 150 2.67 -0.20 -7.46
C ARG A 150 2.39 1.26 -7.19
N ASP A 151 2.79 1.78 -6.05
CA ASP A 151 2.40 3.13 -5.63
C ASP A 151 3.55 4.12 -5.74
N ASN A 152 3.47 5.01 -6.72
CA ASN A 152 4.47 6.05 -6.97
C ASN A 152 4.64 7.05 -5.80
N ASN A 153 3.76 7.03 -4.79
CA ASN A 153 3.94 7.81 -3.56
C ASN A 153 4.77 7.09 -2.49
N ILE A 154 5.33 5.93 -2.81
CA ILE A 154 6.33 5.24 -2.00
C ILE A 154 7.61 5.16 -2.83
N ILE A 155 8.71 5.63 -2.28
CA ILE A 155 10.02 5.52 -2.92
C ILE A 155 10.94 4.61 -2.12
N LEU A 156 11.65 3.75 -2.82
CA LEU A 156 12.75 2.98 -2.26
C LEU A 156 14.01 3.84 -2.28
N LEU A 157 14.66 3.96 -1.13
CA LEU A 157 15.90 4.71 -1.00
C LEU A 157 17.09 3.78 -0.76
N GLY A 158 18.09 3.92 -1.63
CA GLY A 158 19.29 3.08 -1.60
C GLY A 158 19.20 1.87 -2.50
N GLY A 159 20.16 0.98 -2.40
CA GLY A 159 20.28 -0.24 -3.18
C GLY A 159 21.32 -1.18 -2.59
N ASP A 160 21.75 -2.17 -3.38
CA ASP A 160 22.77 -3.16 -2.97
C ASP A 160 24.09 -2.54 -2.55
N GLU A 161 24.40 -1.34 -3.04
CA GLU A 161 25.61 -0.61 -2.65
C GLU A 161 25.61 -0.18 -1.19
N ASP A 162 24.44 0.20 -0.65
CA ASP A 162 24.31 0.57 0.76
C ASP A 162 24.59 -0.64 1.67
N LEU A 163 24.21 -1.84 1.21
CA LEU A 163 24.49 -3.10 1.92
C LEU A 163 25.97 -3.45 1.91
N ARG A 164 26.64 -3.27 0.77
CA ARG A 164 28.07 -3.59 0.63
C ARG A 164 28.96 -2.69 1.50
N ARG A 165 28.58 -1.42 1.66
CA ARG A 165 29.29 -0.48 2.54
C ARG A 165 29.17 -0.85 4.01
N SER A 166 28.02 -1.39 4.41
CA SER A 166 27.76 -1.86 5.77
C SER A 166 28.45 -3.19 6.08
N ASP A 167 28.77 -4.00 5.06
CA ASP A 167 29.27 -5.37 5.18
C ASP A 167 30.79 -5.47 5.41
N CYS A 168 31.45 -4.37 5.80
CA CYS A 168 32.86 -4.38 6.16
C CYS A 168 33.13 -5.31 7.36
N GLY A 169 33.05 -6.63 7.13
CA GLY A 169 33.49 -7.67 8.05
C GLY A 169 32.42 -8.23 9.02
N ARG A 170 31.16 -7.90 8.88
CA ARG A 170 30.10 -8.46 9.75
C ARG A 170 29.20 -9.44 8.98
N LYS A 171 29.17 -10.69 9.44
CA LYS A 171 28.41 -11.81 8.81
C LYS A 171 26.88 -11.65 8.78
N ARG A 172 26.31 -10.63 9.43
CA ARG A 172 24.86 -10.32 9.40
C ARG A 172 24.66 -8.82 9.45
N VAL A 173 24.15 -8.24 8.37
CA VAL A 173 23.67 -6.86 8.35
C VAL A 173 22.30 -6.85 9.03
N HIS A 174 22.19 -6.22 10.19
CA HIS A 174 20.90 -5.82 10.73
C HIS A 174 20.45 -4.56 9.99
N ALA A 175 19.18 -4.48 9.63
CA ALA A 175 18.65 -3.32 8.91
C ALA A 175 18.79 -2.03 9.73
N ASP A 176 18.70 -2.11 11.05
CA ASP A 176 18.70 -0.96 11.93
C ASP A 176 19.97 -0.09 11.84
N PRO A 177 21.21 -0.64 11.92
CA PRO A 177 22.41 0.17 11.79
C PRO A 177 22.52 0.90 10.44
N VAL A 178 22.19 0.21 9.34
CA VAL A 178 22.21 0.80 7.98
C VAL A 178 21.17 1.92 7.87
N PHE A 179 20.02 1.70 8.47
CA PHE A 179 18.95 2.68 8.48
C PHE A 179 19.34 3.92 9.31
N VAL A 180 19.91 3.73 10.49
CA VAL A 180 20.38 4.82 11.36
C VAL A 180 21.48 5.63 10.68
N GLU A 181 22.46 4.99 10.04
CA GLU A 181 23.50 5.66 9.24
C GLU A 181 22.91 6.52 8.11
N LYS A 182 21.90 5.99 7.41
CA LYS A 182 21.22 6.72 6.34
C LYS A 182 20.53 7.97 6.86
N LEU A 183 19.81 7.87 7.99
CA LEU A 183 19.16 9.02 8.62
C LEU A 183 20.19 10.05 9.08
N LEU A 184 21.31 9.62 9.68
CA LEU A 184 22.38 10.51 10.08
C LEU A 184 22.99 11.24 8.88
N TYR A 185 23.25 10.54 7.78
CA TYR A 185 23.77 11.12 6.56
C TYR A 185 22.81 12.21 6.01
N LEU A 186 21.53 11.90 5.87
CA LEU A 186 20.52 12.83 5.35
C LEU A 186 20.37 14.05 6.26
N ARG A 187 20.33 13.83 7.58
CA ARG A 187 20.29 14.93 8.55
C ARG A 187 21.49 15.85 8.41
N ASN A 188 22.69 15.29 8.27
CA ASN A 188 23.93 16.07 8.11
C ASN A 188 23.96 16.85 6.80
N ASN A 189 23.16 16.45 5.81
CA ASN A 189 22.96 17.19 4.56
C ASN A 189 21.76 18.16 4.61
N GLY A 190 21.20 18.44 5.79
CA GLY A 190 20.20 19.46 5.99
C GLY A 190 18.74 18.99 5.84
N HIS A 191 18.52 17.69 5.68
CA HIS A 191 17.16 17.16 5.60
C HIS A 191 16.46 17.15 6.94
N SER A 192 15.22 17.62 6.97
CA SER A 192 14.31 17.42 8.11
C SER A 192 13.60 16.10 7.94
N LEU A 193 13.76 15.20 8.89
CA LEU A 193 13.36 13.81 8.79
C LEU A 193 12.27 13.49 9.80
N LEU A 194 11.33 12.62 9.42
CA LEU A 194 10.38 11.98 10.32
C LEU A 194 10.54 10.47 10.19
N LEU A 195 10.87 9.80 11.28
CA LEU A 195 10.86 8.35 11.37
C LEU A 195 9.58 7.86 12.02
N ILE A 196 8.93 6.89 11.40
CA ILE A 196 7.80 6.15 11.96
C ILE A 196 8.31 4.77 12.33
N THR A 197 8.40 4.49 13.62
CA THR A 197 8.89 3.21 14.15
C THR A 197 8.17 2.82 15.42
N GLN A 198 8.00 1.53 15.64
CA GLN A 198 7.55 0.93 16.90
C GLN A 198 8.71 0.31 17.68
N ASP A 199 9.89 0.22 17.08
CA ASP A 199 11.09 -0.30 17.73
C ASP A 199 11.65 0.72 18.72
N LYS A 200 11.75 0.30 19.99
CA LYS A 200 12.27 1.14 21.08
C LYS A 200 13.78 1.34 20.99
N ALA A 201 14.52 0.31 20.56
CA ALA A 201 15.97 0.38 20.44
C ALA A 201 16.32 1.35 19.30
N MET A 202 15.73 1.16 18.12
CA MET A 202 15.87 2.07 17.00
C MET A 202 15.45 3.50 17.36
N THR A 203 14.38 3.67 18.16
CA THR A 203 13.97 4.99 18.64
C THR A 203 15.07 5.66 19.44
N ALA A 204 15.73 4.94 20.36
CA ALA A 204 16.80 5.49 21.20
C ALA A 204 18.00 5.89 20.33
N ASP A 205 18.47 5.00 19.45
CA ASP A 205 19.60 5.25 18.58
C ASP A 205 19.38 6.46 17.67
N VAL A 206 18.16 6.59 17.12
CA VAL A 206 17.82 7.71 16.24
C VAL A 206 17.68 9.02 17.00
N LEU A 207 17.17 9.02 18.21
CA LEU A 207 17.11 10.24 19.03
C LEU A 207 18.50 10.75 19.42
N GLU A 208 19.49 9.87 19.60
CA GLU A 208 20.88 10.27 19.84
C GLU A 208 21.48 11.05 18.66
N ILE A 209 21.04 10.78 17.44
CA ILE A 209 21.46 11.55 16.25
C ILE A 209 21.23 13.04 16.46
N ASN A 210 20.18 13.44 17.15
CA ASN A 210 19.87 14.86 17.40
C ASN A 210 20.89 15.53 18.34
N ASN A 211 21.59 14.75 19.15
CA ASN A 211 22.63 15.23 20.04
C ASN A 211 24.00 15.38 19.36
N LEU A 212 24.16 14.76 18.19
CA LEU A 212 25.38 14.86 17.42
C LEU A 212 25.50 16.26 16.78
N ARG A 213 26.73 16.79 16.72
CA ARG A 213 26.99 18.04 16.01
C ARG A 213 26.68 17.88 14.52
N SER A 214 25.91 18.79 13.97
CA SER A 214 25.57 18.86 12.57
C SER A 214 26.00 20.18 11.96
N ARG A 215 26.41 20.17 10.71
CA ARG A 215 26.65 21.40 9.92
C ARG A 215 25.39 22.21 9.71
N HIS A 216 24.23 21.53 9.74
CA HIS A 216 22.89 22.10 9.58
C HIS A 216 22.14 22.04 10.90
N SER A 217 22.31 23.02 11.76
CA SER A 217 21.76 23.06 13.12
C SER A 217 20.23 22.93 13.23
N LYS A 218 19.50 23.19 12.13
CA LYS A 218 18.04 23.09 12.08
C LYS A 218 17.52 21.71 11.63
N ALA A 219 18.39 20.84 11.13
CA ALA A 219 18.00 19.50 10.70
C ALA A 219 17.75 18.63 11.93
N VAL A 220 16.58 18.02 12.00
CA VAL A 220 16.16 17.17 13.12
C VAL A 220 15.53 15.87 12.61
N VAL A 221 15.61 14.84 13.44
CA VAL A 221 14.86 13.60 13.24
C VAL A 221 13.75 13.55 14.27
N LEU A 222 12.51 13.57 13.82
CA LEU A 222 11.33 13.34 14.64
C LEU A 222 10.98 11.86 14.63
N VAL A 223 10.54 11.33 15.77
CA VAL A 223 10.12 9.92 15.85
C VAL A 223 8.65 9.86 16.21
N LYS A 224 7.89 9.05 15.47
CA LYS A 224 6.49 8.74 15.74
C LYS A 224 6.36 7.22 15.96
N LYS A 225 5.71 6.86 17.09
CA LYS A 225 5.39 5.45 17.43
C LYS A 225 3.94 5.14 17.10
#